data_a83bf1394392d36854854a1e1fe8c164
#
_entry.id   a83bf1394392d36854854a1e1fe8c164
#
_cell.length_a   1.000
_cell.length_b   1.000
_cell.length_c   1.000
_cell.angle_alpha   90.00
_cell.angle_beta   90.00
_cell.angle_gamma   90.00
#
_symmetry.space_group_name_H-M   'P 1'
#
loop_
_entity.id
_entity.type
_entity.pdbx_description
1 polymer ?
#
loop_
_entity_poly.entity_id
_entity_poly.type
_entity_poly.pdbx_seq_one_letter_code
_entity_poly.pdbx_strand_id
1 'polypeptide(L)'
;AGLDKSVGLITTSYFKDPTDPQWANDADMKAWNAWMDKYYPDGDKNSSFNAYGYAVSATLHEVLKRAGDNLTRANIMKVAANLKNLKVPLLYEGVTVNTSPTDFYPIECVRLSKFSGAKWILVGDVICPKK
;
A
#
# COMPACT_ATOMS: atom_id res chain seq x y z
N ALA A 1 24.88 12.09 1.81
CA ALA A 1 24.44 13.49 2.02
C ALA A 1 23.85 13.59 3.42
N GLY A 2 24.15 14.66 4.16
CA GLY A 2 23.58 14.85 5.49
C GLY A 2 22.09 15.18 5.43
N LEU A 3 21.35 14.89 6.50
CA LEU A 3 19.90 15.17 6.58
C LEU A 3 19.57 16.64 6.38
N ASP A 4 20.46 17.53 6.86
CA ASP A 4 20.39 18.97 6.70
C ASP A 4 20.35 19.42 5.22
N LYS A 5 21.11 18.75 4.37
CA LYS A 5 21.17 19.01 2.92
C LYS A 5 20.01 18.38 2.14
N SER A 6 19.24 17.52 2.79
CA SER A 6 18.10 16.85 2.20
C SER A 6 16.78 17.55 2.49
N VAL A 7 16.78 18.61 3.30
CA VAL A 7 15.57 19.39 3.61
C VAL A 7 14.98 19.99 2.33
N GLY A 8 13.68 19.76 2.14
CA GLY A 8 12.96 20.24 0.96
C GLY A 8 12.90 19.24 -0.20
N LEU A 9 13.59 18.09 -0.13
CA LEU A 9 13.42 17.03 -1.10
C LEU A 9 11.96 16.63 -1.21
N ILE A 10 11.50 16.41 -2.43
CA ILE A 10 10.15 15.96 -2.74
C ILE A 10 10.24 14.56 -3.36
N THR A 11 9.40 13.68 -2.90
CA THR A 11 9.21 12.33 -3.44
C THR A 11 7.74 12.01 -3.60
N THR A 12 7.44 10.91 -4.25
CA THR A 12 6.08 10.34 -4.32
C THR A 12 5.99 9.10 -3.44
N SER A 13 4.82 8.89 -2.83
CA SER A 13 4.50 7.68 -2.12
C SER A 13 3.02 7.37 -2.27
N TYR A 14 2.64 6.12 -2.07
CA TYR A 14 1.27 5.63 -2.09
C TYR A 14 0.94 4.78 -0.86
N PHE A 15 1.93 4.57 0.01
CA PHE A 15 1.90 3.58 1.08
C PHE A 15 2.29 4.22 2.42
N LYS A 16 1.58 3.83 3.49
CA LYS A 16 1.85 4.29 4.86
C LYS A 16 3.12 3.63 5.39
N ASP A 17 4.11 4.43 5.75
CA ASP A 17 5.36 3.96 6.35
C ASP A 17 5.10 3.53 7.80
N PRO A 18 5.38 2.26 8.18
CA PRO A 18 5.16 1.78 9.53
C PRO A 18 6.04 2.48 10.58
N THR A 19 7.12 3.12 10.16
CA THR A 19 8.02 3.86 11.06
C THR A 19 7.56 5.30 11.32
N ASP A 20 6.59 5.81 10.55
CA ASP A 20 6.13 7.19 10.69
C ASP A 20 5.05 7.28 11.77
N PRO A 21 5.30 8.02 12.87
CA PRO A 21 4.37 8.14 13.98
C PRO A 21 3.02 8.77 13.62
N GLN A 22 2.90 9.45 12.46
CA GLN A 22 1.61 9.96 12.01
C GLN A 22 0.56 8.85 11.83
N TRP A 23 1.01 7.61 11.56
CA TRP A 23 0.14 6.45 11.35
C TRP A 23 -0.11 5.61 12.61
N ALA A 24 0.47 5.97 13.76
CA ALA A 24 0.36 5.18 14.98
C ALA A 24 -1.09 4.94 15.42
N ASN A 25 -2.00 5.87 15.12
CA ASN A 25 -3.43 5.76 15.42
C ASN A 25 -4.30 5.34 14.22
N ASP A 26 -3.70 5.11 13.07
CA ASP A 26 -4.41 4.65 11.88
C ASP A 26 -4.98 3.23 12.08
N ALA A 27 -6.20 3.00 11.59
CA ALA A 27 -6.89 1.72 11.79
C ALA A 27 -6.19 0.56 11.09
N ASP A 28 -5.71 0.77 9.85
CA ASP A 28 -5.02 -0.27 9.08
C ASP A 28 -3.67 -0.60 9.74
N MET A 29 -2.96 0.42 10.23
CA MET A 29 -1.69 0.23 10.93
C MET A 29 -1.86 -0.55 12.22
N LYS A 30 -2.90 -0.27 12.99
CA LYS A 30 -3.25 -1.04 14.19
C LYS A 30 -3.61 -2.48 13.85
N ALA A 31 -4.40 -2.70 12.81
CA ALA A 31 -4.78 -4.04 12.36
C ALA A 31 -3.55 -4.85 11.89
N TRP A 32 -2.65 -4.23 11.13
CA TRP A 32 -1.40 -4.85 10.70
C TRP A 32 -0.51 -5.21 11.89
N ASN A 33 -0.31 -4.30 12.85
CA ASN A 33 0.48 -4.57 14.05
C ASN A 33 -0.10 -5.75 14.86
N ALA A 34 -1.42 -5.79 15.05
CA ALA A 34 -2.09 -6.89 15.74
C ALA A 34 -1.94 -8.21 14.97
N TRP A 35 -1.98 -8.18 13.63
CA TRP A 35 -1.74 -9.34 12.80
C TRP A 35 -0.30 -9.85 12.95
N MET A 36 0.69 -8.96 12.95
CA MET A 36 2.10 -9.31 13.18
C MET A 36 2.28 -9.96 14.55
N ASP A 37 1.72 -9.37 15.62
CA ASP A 37 1.80 -9.93 16.98
C ASP A 37 1.25 -11.35 17.06
N LYS A 38 0.19 -11.62 16.33
CA LYS A 38 -0.48 -12.93 16.36
C LYS A 38 0.19 -13.99 15.50
N TYR A 39 0.65 -13.63 14.30
CA TYR A 39 1.05 -14.61 13.28
C TYR A 39 2.53 -14.56 12.93
N TYR A 40 3.21 -13.48 13.24
CA TYR A 40 4.64 -13.31 13.01
C TYR A 40 5.29 -12.45 14.09
N PRO A 41 5.25 -12.91 15.38
CA PRO A 41 5.71 -12.11 16.51
C PRO A 41 7.19 -11.74 16.46
N ASP A 42 8.03 -12.56 15.83
CA ASP A 42 9.46 -12.30 15.64
C ASP A 42 9.76 -11.40 14.42
N GLY A 43 8.72 -11.02 13.68
CA GLY A 43 8.86 -10.18 12.50
C GLY A 43 9.10 -8.72 12.82
N ASP A 44 9.96 -8.07 12.01
CA ASP A 44 10.23 -6.65 12.16
C ASP A 44 9.03 -5.80 11.68
N LYS A 45 8.34 -5.18 12.62
CA LYS A 45 7.21 -4.27 12.36
C LYS A 45 7.61 -2.94 11.73
N ASN A 46 8.89 -2.57 11.80
CA ASN A 46 9.40 -1.36 11.17
C ASN A 46 9.78 -1.60 9.69
N SER A 47 9.79 -2.86 9.27
CA SER A 47 10.10 -3.21 7.88
C SER A 47 8.94 -2.86 6.95
N SER A 48 9.16 -1.90 6.06
CA SER A 48 8.21 -1.57 4.99
C SER A 48 7.95 -2.75 4.06
N PHE A 49 8.90 -3.68 3.91
CA PHE A 49 8.72 -4.90 3.12
C PHE A 49 7.70 -5.85 3.76
N ASN A 50 7.72 -6.01 5.09
CA ASN A 50 6.74 -6.82 5.81
C ASN A 50 5.33 -6.20 5.69
N ALA A 51 5.23 -4.88 5.87
CA ALA A 51 3.98 -4.15 5.70
C ALA A 51 3.45 -4.26 4.25
N TYR A 52 4.34 -4.14 3.26
CA TYR A 52 3.98 -4.32 1.85
C TYR A 52 3.52 -5.75 1.55
N GLY A 53 4.22 -6.77 2.08
CA GLY A 53 3.82 -8.17 1.96
C GLY A 53 2.41 -8.43 2.52
N TYR A 54 2.05 -7.79 3.63
CA TYR A 54 0.70 -7.84 4.19
C TYR A 54 -0.34 -7.25 3.23
N ALA A 55 -0.07 -6.09 2.65
CA ALA A 55 -0.96 -5.46 1.68
C ALA A 55 -1.14 -6.29 0.40
N VAL A 56 -0.05 -6.89 -0.11
CA VAL A 56 -0.10 -7.81 -1.26
C VAL A 56 -0.92 -9.05 -0.93
N SER A 57 -0.74 -9.62 0.27
CA SER A 57 -1.51 -10.79 0.73
C SER A 57 -3.00 -10.47 0.87
N ALA A 58 -3.35 -9.28 1.35
CA ALA A 58 -4.73 -8.81 1.42
C ALA A 58 -5.35 -8.70 0.00
N THR A 59 -4.58 -8.23 -0.97
CA THR A 59 -5.00 -8.19 -2.38
C THR A 59 -5.24 -9.59 -2.93
N LEU A 60 -4.31 -10.52 -2.69
CA LEU A 60 -4.47 -11.92 -3.11
C LEU A 60 -5.69 -12.57 -2.46
N HIS A 61 -5.91 -12.36 -1.16
CA HIS A 61 -7.08 -12.87 -0.45
C HIS A 61 -8.38 -12.39 -1.12
N GLU A 62 -8.46 -11.13 -1.50
CA GLU A 62 -9.63 -10.60 -2.20
C GLU A 62 -9.80 -11.20 -3.60
N VAL A 63 -8.72 -11.44 -4.34
CA VAL A 63 -8.75 -12.14 -5.63
C VAL A 63 -9.30 -13.57 -5.47
N LEU A 64 -8.80 -14.31 -4.48
CA LEU A 64 -9.28 -15.67 -4.21
C LEU A 64 -10.75 -15.69 -3.80
N LYS A 65 -11.16 -14.75 -2.95
CA LYS A 65 -12.55 -14.58 -2.54
C LYS A 65 -13.48 -14.33 -3.72
N ARG A 66 -13.09 -13.47 -4.66
CA ARG A 66 -13.85 -13.20 -5.89
C ARG A 66 -13.83 -14.36 -6.88
N ALA A 67 -12.77 -15.17 -6.88
CA ALA A 67 -12.70 -16.36 -7.71
C ALA A 67 -13.70 -17.46 -7.27
N GLY A 68 -14.15 -17.42 -6.01
CA GLY A 68 -15.07 -18.41 -5.45
C GLY A 68 -14.46 -19.82 -5.46
N ASP A 69 -15.30 -20.82 -5.71
CA ASP A 69 -14.87 -22.23 -5.74
C ASP A 69 -14.05 -22.59 -7.00
N ASN A 70 -14.04 -21.73 -8.01
CA ASN A 70 -13.26 -21.95 -9.22
C ASN A 70 -11.83 -21.40 -9.07
N LEU A 71 -10.99 -22.13 -8.37
CA LEU A 71 -9.59 -21.79 -8.11
C LEU A 71 -8.64 -22.24 -9.23
N THR A 72 -9.12 -22.38 -10.45
CA THR A 72 -8.25 -22.63 -11.60
C THR A 72 -7.37 -21.42 -11.88
N ARG A 73 -6.16 -21.67 -12.37
CA ARG A 73 -5.21 -20.60 -12.76
C ARG A 73 -5.85 -19.59 -13.71
N ALA A 74 -6.61 -20.06 -14.69
CA ALA A 74 -7.28 -19.20 -15.66
C ALA A 74 -8.27 -18.24 -15.00
N ASN A 75 -9.08 -18.72 -14.05
CA ASN A 75 -10.07 -17.89 -13.36
C ASN A 75 -9.39 -16.91 -12.40
N ILE A 76 -8.39 -17.36 -11.62
CA ILE A 76 -7.63 -16.48 -10.74
C ILE A 76 -6.99 -15.33 -11.54
N MET A 77 -6.32 -15.64 -12.65
CA MET A 77 -5.72 -14.63 -13.52
C MET A 77 -6.76 -13.69 -14.12
N LYS A 78 -7.93 -14.20 -14.52
CA LYS A 78 -9.03 -13.37 -15.00
C LYS A 78 -9.52 -12.39 -13.94
N VAL A 79 -9.68 -12.85 -12.69
CA VAL A 79 -10.09 -11.99 -11.57
C VAL A 79 -9.02 -10.97 -11.26
N ALA A 80 -7.76 -11.40 -11.14
CA ALA A 80 -6.63 -10.52 -10.83
C ALA A 80 -6.42 -9.43 -11.88
N ALA A 81 -6.69 -9.72 -13.16
CA ALA A 81 -6.62 -8.77 -14.26
C ALA A 81 -7.89 -7.89 -14.40
N ASN A 82 -8.80 -7.89 -13.44
CA ASN A 82 -10.05 -7.11 -13.50
C ASN A 82 -10.42 -6.49 -12.14
N LEU A 83 -9.44 -6.07 -11.38
CA LEU A 83 -9.66 -5.36 -10.13
C LEU A 83 -10.10 -3.92 -10.42
N LYS A 84 -11.10 -3.43 -9.68
CA LYS A 84 -11.62 -2.07 -9.81
C LYS A 84 -11.79 -1.44 -8.42
N ASN A 85 -11.13 -0.31 -8.22
CA ASN A 85 -11.20 0.50 -7.00
C ASN A 85 -11.03 -0.34 -5.72
N LEU A 86 -10.17 -1.36 -5.77
CA LEU A 86 -9.94 -2.21 -4.61
C LEU A 86 -9.18 -1.42 -3.55
N LYS A 87 -9.80 -1.23 -2.40
CA LYS A 87 -9.15 -0.68 -1.22
C LYS A 87 -8.28 -1.77 -0.59
N VAL A 88 -7.03 -1.45 -0.37
CA VAL A 88 -6.04 -2.35 0.22
C VAL A 88 -5.48 -1.68 1.48
N PRO A 89 -5.32 -2.41 2.59
CA PRO A 89 -4.79 -1.84 3.81
C PRO A 89 -3.40 -1.24 3.60
N LEU A 90 -3.10 -0.21 4.38
CA LEU A 90 -1.84 0.53 4.36
C LEU A 90 -1.59 1.39 3.12
N LEU A 91 -2.44 1.39 2.11
CA LEU A 91 -2.41 2.41 1.07
C LEU A 91 -2.95 3.74 1.62
N TYR A 92 -2.50 4.86 1.04
CA TYR A 92 -3.08 6.16 1.39
C TYR A 92 -4.55 6.21 1.00
N GLU A 93 -5.34 6.96 1.76
CA GLU A 93 -6.73 7.23 1.41
C GLU A 93 -6.82 7.84 0.00
N GLY A 94 -7.72 7.32 -0.82
CA GLY A 94 -7.86 7.70 -2.23
C GLY A 94 -6.97 6.90 -3.20
N VAL A 95 -6.00 6.15 -2.71
CA VAL A 95 -5.21 5.22 -3.53
C VAL A 95 -5.89 3.84 -3.53
N THR A 96 -6.12 3.29 -4.71
CA THR A 96 -6.77 1.99 -4.89
C THR A 96 -6.03 1.14 -5.90
N VAL A 97 -6.21 -0.18 -5.80
CA VAL A 97 -5.66 -1.13 -6.76
C VAL A 97 -6.65 -1.31 -7.92
N ASN A 98 -6.14 -1.13 -9.13
CA ASN A 98 -6.90 -1.30 -10.38
C ASN A 98 -6.06 -2.11 -11.36
N THR A 99 -6.72 -2.98 -12.11
CA THR A 99 -6.10 -3.77 -13.19
C THR A 99 -7.08 -3.96 -14.34
N SER A 100 -6.54 -4.25 -15.53
CA SER A 100 -7.35 -4.68 -16.67
C SER A 100 -6.58 -5.74 -17.47
N PRO A 101 -7.21 -6.39 -18.45
CA PRO A 101 -6.50 -7.34 -19.31
C PRO A 101 -5.34 -6.76 -20.12
N THR A 102 -5.29 -5.45 -20.25
CA THR A 102 -4.25 -4.71 -21.00
C THR A 102 -3.43 -3.76 -20.10
N ASP A 103 -3.75 -3.73 -18.80
CA ASP A 103 -3.08 -2.85 -17.84
C ASP A 103 -2.84 -3.59 -16.53
N PHE A 104 -1.56 -3.89 -16.27
CA PHE A 104 -1.09 -4.62 -15.10
C PHE A 104 -0.35 -3.72 -14.11
N TYR A 105 -0.47 -2.39 -14.22
CA TYR A 105 0.03 -1.43 -13.23
C TYR A 105 -1.03 -1.19 -12.16
N PRO A 106 -0.99 -1.91 -11.03
CA PRO A 106 -2.12 -1.96 -10.09
C PRO A 106 -2.29 -0.66 -9.30
N ILE A 107 -1.23 0.11 -9.12
CA ILE A 107 -1.23 1.37 -8.37
C ILE A 107 -0.66 2.47 -9.27
N GLU A 108 -1.51 3.41 -9.64
CA GLU A 108 -1.15 4.53 -10.51
C GLU A 108 -1.25 5.88 -9.79
N CYS A 109 -2.00 5.93 -8.68
CA CYS A 109 -2.17 7.13 -7.89
C CYS A 109 -1.08 7.25 -6.83
N VAL A 110 -0.56 8.45 -6.63
CA VAL A 110 0.48 8.75 -5.65
C VAL A 110 0.17 10.04 -4.91
N ARG A 111 0.85 10.28 -3.80
CA ARG A 111 0.84 11.54 -3.08
C ARG A 111 2.26 12.07 -2.94
N LEU A 112 2.42 13.36 -3.01
CA LEU A 112 3.72 13.99 -2.79
C LEU A 112 4.06 14.01 -1.30
N SER A 113 5.33 13.84 -0.99
CA SER A 113 5.89 14.00 0.33
C SER A 113 7.13 14.89 0.27
N LYS A 114 7.28 15.81 1.22
CA LYS A 114 8.41 16.72 1.34
C LYS A 114 9.17 16.42 2.63
N PHE A 115 10.48 16.25 2.52
CA PHE A 115 11.34 16.01 3.67
C PHE A 115 11.55 17.29 4.48
N SER A 116 11.28 17.24 5.79
CA SER A 116 11.39 18.38 6.71
C SER A 116 12.75 18.46 7.44
N GLY A 117 13.64 17.50 7.19
CA GLY A 117 14.87 17.32 7.95
C GLY A 117 14.78 16.22 9.02
N ALA A 118 13.55 15.91 9.48
CA ALA A 118 13.30 14.87 10.48
C ALA A 118 12.30 13.81 9.98
N LYS A 119 11.30 14.22 9.19
CA LYS A 119 10.24 13.33 8.69
C LYS A 119 9.74 13.78 7.32
N TRP A 120 9.02 12.89 6.67
CA TRP A 120 8.27 13.19 5.46
C TRP A 120 6.91 13.80 5.82
N ILE A 121 6.56 14.88 5.15
CA ILE A 121 5.28 15.57 5.32
C ILE A 121 4.51 15.41 4.02
N LEU A 122 3.29 14.87 4.10
CA LEU A 122 2.40 14.76 2.95
C LEU A 122 2.00 16.15 2.44
N VAL A 123 2.05 16.33 1.12
CA VAL A 123 1.78 17.61 0.45
C VAL A 123 0.67 17.42 -0.59
N GLY A 124 -0.34 18.26 -0.51
CA GLY A 124 -1.44 18.25 -1.47
C GLY A 124 -2.32 17.00 -1.40
N ASP A 125 -3.10 16.80 -2.44
CA ASP A 125 -4.02 15.68 -2.60
C ASP A 125 -3.37 14.50 -3.35
N VAL A 126 -4.10 13.40 -3.45
CA VAL A 126 -3.72 12.26 -4.29
C VAL A 126 -3.74 12.68 -5.75
N ILE A 127 -2.69 12.35 -6.45
CA ILE A 127 -2.50 12.63 -7.88
C ILE A 127 -2.65 11.31 -8.64
N CYS A 128 -3.59 11.27 -9.57
CA CYS A 128 -3.81 10.11 -10.44
C CYS A 128 -3.59 10.50 -11.89
N PRO A 129 -3.21 9.56 -12.79
CA PRO A 129 -3.12 9.82 -14.21
C PRO A 129 -4.50 10.20 -14.76
N LYS A 130 -4.52 11.13 -15.70
CA LYS A 130 -5.74 11.42 -16.47
C LYS A 130 -5.98 10.24 -17.41
N LYS A 131 -7.12 9.60 -17.26
CA LYS A 131 -7.60 8.57 -18.21
C LYS A 131 -8.29 9.21 -19.39
#